data_e929723514abea23ebcaa4931425b44e
#
_entry.id   e929723514abea23ebcaa4931425b44e
#
_cell.length_a   1.000
_cell.length_b   1.000
_cell.length_c   1.000
_cell.angle_alpha   90.00
_cell.angle_beta   90.00
_cell.angle_gamma   90.00
#
_symmetry.space_group_name_H-M   'P 1'
#
loop_
_entity.id
_entity.type
_entity.pdbx_description
1 polymer ?
#
loop_
_entity_poly.entity_id
_entity_poly.type
_entity_poly.pdbx_seq_one_letter_code
_entity_poly.pdbx_strand_id
1 'polypeptide(L)'
;MSPRRHQGLLLVLCWVLLAACTARNAPPPAETHDSTAQSLMGDPRTVDPCTLTDPAAITGFGEISRAGTVSMDYCLLHVRPDENTLIQLAVGELVPYTRGKGDPVVRDGSLRIAKNAPIPGHCSRQVLFDDGLAMQVSADLLTGDPAAGLCGLADSGAHVAAEALQQHRAGHRDTPSNSLALVDPCSVLDTEFVRQVPGLEQAKPRPSPTGHECSWGEQSTTSPRVRLLHTAGEPPRLLHGAAVEEQVADRKTVISVVGGDPMVPLCSAETGHIPFGDSGGVEVAQLVVALPGSDGTEACEYARGLARLAWPELPQVNP
;
A
#
# COMPACT_ATOMS: atom_id res chain seq x y z
N MET A 1 38.12 22.92 -79.10
CA MET A 1 38.29 23.10 -77.66
C MET A 1 36.88 23.18 -77.07
N SER A 2 36.47 22.20 -76.31
CA SER A 2 35.07 22.01 -75.91
C SER A 2 34.81 22.45 -74.47
N PRO A 3 33.77 23.29 -74.22
CA PRO A 3 33.40 23.75 -72.87
C PRO A 3 32.27 22.89 -72.29
N ARG A 4 32.52 21.59 -72.03
CA ARG A 4 31.47 20.69 -71.55
C ARG A 4 31.74 20.09 -70.13
N ARG A 5 32.78 20.52 -69.41
CA ARG A 5 33.20 19.91 -68.12
C ARG A 5 32.73 20.61 -66.85
N HIS A 6 32.13 21.78 -66.89
CA HIS A 6 31.74 22.52 -65.69
C HIS A 6 30.25 22.45 -65.28
N GLN A 7 29.37 21.94 -66.15
CA GLN A 7 27.94 21.85 -65.83
C GLN A 7 27.57 20.64 -64.95
N GLY A 8 28.40 19.57 -64.96
CA GLY A 8 28.17 18.39 -64.11
C GLY A 8 28.48 18.59 -62.62
N LEU A 9 29.42 19.48 -62.29
CA LEU A 9 29.89 19.70 -60.92
C LEU A 9 28.90 20.52 -60.09
N LEU A 10 28.19 21.46 -60.70
CA LEU A 10 27.17 22.31 -60.05
C LEU A 10 25.90 21.58 -59.70
N LEU A 11 25.47 20.60 -60.50
CA LEU A 11 24.28 19.79 -60.25
C LEU A 11 24.47 18.82 -59.10
N VAL A 12 25.69 18.25 -58.93
CA VAL A 12 26.00 17.32 -57.81
C VAL A 12 26.06 18.09 -56.50
N LEU A 13 26.58 19.35 -56.48
CA LEU A 13 26.63 20.16 -55.28
C LEU A 13 25.22 20.58 -54.79
N CYS A 14 24.28 20.84 -55.69
CA CYS A 14 22.88 21.17 -55.31
C CYS A 14 22.14 19.96 -54.69
N TRP A 15 22.41 18.74 -55.12
CA TRP A 15 21.77 17.55 -54.55
C TRP A 15 22.28 17.20 -53.14
N VAL A 16 23.55 17.49 -52.85
CA VAL A 16 24.12 17.26 -51.52
C VAL A 16 23.58 18.27 -50.49
N LEU A 17 23.30 19.52 -50.93
CA LEU A 17 22.73 20.53 -50.04
C LEU A 17 21.22 20.32 -49.73
N LEU A 18 20.45 19.67 -50.62
CA LEU A 18 19.04 19.33 -50.40
C LEU A 18 18.88 18.13 -49.43
N ALA A 19 19.82 17.21 -49.38
CA ALA A 19 19.78 16.08 -48.46
C ALA A 19 20.06 16.46 -46.99
N ALA A 20 20.76 17.59 -46.75
CA ALA A 20 21.07 18.07 -45.41
C ALA A 20 19.90 18.77 -44.70
N CYS A 21 18.86 19.19 -45.40
CA CYS A 21 17.70 19.89 -44.83
C CYS A 21 16.58 18.94 -44.35
N THR A 22 16.59 17.67 -44.76
CA THR A 22 15.53 16.71 -44.36
C THR A 22 15.83 15.98 -43.05
N ALA A 23 17.05 16.08 -42.52
CA ALA A 23 17.44 15.39 -41.27
C ALA A 23 17.09 16.19 -39.99
N ARG A 24 16.45 17.34 -40.09
CA ARG A 24 16.26 18.27 -38.96
C ARG A 24 14.88 18.24 -38.29
N ASN A 25 13.95 17.40 -38.73
CA ASN A 25 12.60 17.36 -38.18
C ASN A 25 12.15 15.95 -37.74
N ALA A 26 13.07 15.10 -37.27
CA ALA A 26 12.62 14.00 -36.45
C ALA A 26 12.11 14.59 -35.12
N PRO A 27 10.84 14.39 -34.75
CA PRO A 27 10.40 14.77 -33.41
C PRO A 27 11.36 14.12 -32.40
N PRO A 28 11.71 14.80 -31.31
CA PRO A 28 12.48 14.17 -30.25
C PRO A 28 11.75 12.87 -29.86
N PRO A 29 12.50 11.78 -29.55
CA PRO A 29 11.86 10.57 -29.06
C PRO A 29 10.96 11.00 -27.91
N ALA A 30 9.70 10.57 -27.98
CA ALA A 30 8.77 10.81 -26.88
C ALA A 30 9.46 10.30 -25.62
N GLU A 31 9.69 11.17 -24.66
CA GLU A 31 10.16 10.77 -23.35
C GLU A 31 9.12 9.79 -22.82
N THR A 32 9.46 8.53 -22.80
CA THR A 32 8.67 7.51 -22.11
C THR A 32 8.84 7.83 -20.63
N HIS A 33 7.91 8.63 -20.08
CA HIS A 33 7.84 8.81 -18.64
C HIS A 33 7.62 7.44 -18.03
N ASP A 34 8.62 6.96 -17.31
CA ASP A 34 8.50 5.73 -16.52
C ASP A 34 7.54 6.01 -15.37
N SER A 35 6.31 5.47 -15.45
CA SER A 35 5.27 5.65 -14.45
C SER A 35 5.18 4.44 -13.50
N THR A 36 6.31 3.85 -13.15
CA THR A 36 6.38 2.82 -12.12
C THR A 36 6.18 3.40 -10.72
N ALA A 37 5.75 2.59 -9.76
CA ALA A 37 5.62 3.01 -8.37
C ALA A 37 6.94 3.57 -7.84
N GLN A 38 8.05 2.86 -8.09
CA GLN A 38 9.39 3.28 -7.66
C GLN A 38 9.81 4.63 -8.28
N SER A 39 9.52 4.87 -9.57
CA SER A 39 9.93 6.13 -10.23
C SER A 39 9.15 7.34 -9.71
N LEU A 40 7.88 7.16 -9.33
CA LEU A 40 7.00 8.24 -8.89
C LEU A 40 7.01 8.47 -7.37
N MET A 41 7.28 7.42 -6.58
CA MET A 41 7.20 7.47 -5.12
C MET A 41 8.56 7.34 -4.42
N GLY A 42 9.63 6.89 -5.11
CA GLY A 42 10.87 6.51 -4.45
C GLY A 42 10.75 5.17 -3.72
N ASP A 43 11.46 5.02 -2.59
CA ASP A 43 11.39 3.78 -1.78
C ASP A 43 10.02 3.68 -1.05
N PRO A 44 9.15 2.73 -1.43
CA PRO A 44 7.81 2.64 -0.87
C PRO A 44 7.79 2.36 0.64
N ARG A 45 8.87 1.79 1.21
CA ARG A 45 8.98 1.52 2.66
C ARG A 45 9.00 2.79 3.51
N THR A 46 9.44 3.90 2.96
CA THR A 46 9.61 5.15 3.71
C THR A 46 8.61 6.23 3.32
N VAL A 47 7.79 6.01 2.31
CA VAL A 47 6.79 6.99 1.87
C VAL A 47 5.87 7.38 3.03
N ASP A 48 5.59 8.67 3.16
CA ASP A 48 4.49 9.17 3.97
C ASP A 48 3.24 9.31 3.08
N PRO A 49 2.27 8.38 3.15
CA PRO A 49 1.09 8.43 2.31
C PRO A 49 0.24 9.69 2.52
N CYS A 50 0.38 10.36 3.66
CA CYS A 50 -0.33 11.61 3.92
C CYS A 50 0.14 12.78 3.03
N THR A 51 1.32 12.68 2.43
CA THR A 51 1.79 13.65 1.44
C THR A 51 1.13 13.49 0.07
N LEU A 52 0.46 12.35 -0.15
CA LEU A 52 -0.34 12.07 -1.35
C LEU A 52 -1.79 12.56 -1.22
N THR A 53 -2.14 13.19 -0.09
CA THR A 53 -3.47 13.73 0.17
C THR A 53 -3.43 15.26 0.20
N ASP A 54 -4.53 15.89 -0.20
CA ASP A 54 -4.75 17.32 -0.01
C ASP A 54 -6.17 17.53 0.57
N PRO A 55 -6.29 17.69 1.91
CA PRO A 55 -7.58 17.96 2.54
C PRO A 55 -8.30 19.17 1.95
N ALA A 56 -7.57 20.20 1.49
CA ALA A 56 -8.19 21.39 0.90
C ALA A 56 -8.91 21.09 -0.43
N ALA A 57 -8.37 20.15 -1.22
CA ALA A 57 -8.96 19.76 -2.51
C ALA A 57 -10.28 18.97 -2.37
N ILE A 58 -10.55 18.39 -1.19
CA ILE A 58 -11.74 17.56 -0.95
C ILE A 58 -12.73 18.18 0.05
N THR A 59 -12.57 19.46 0.42
CA THR A 59 -13.48 20.17 1.36
C THR A 59 -14.92 20.23 0.89
N GLY A 60 -15.20 20.07 -0.41
CA GLY A 60 -16.55 19.98 -0.95
C GLY A 60 -17.38 18.80 -0.44
N PHE A 61 -16.74 17.82 0.22
CA PHE A 61 -17.40 16.64 0.80
C PHE A 61 -17.73 16.80 2.29
N GLY A 62 -17.31 17.87 2.96
CA GLY A 62 -17.58 18.13 4.37
C GLY A 62 -16.36 18.58 5.16
N GLU A 63 -16.46 18.54 6.48
CA GLU A 63 -15.35 18.79 7.38
C GLU A 63 -14.35 17.64 7.34
N ILE A 64 -13.04 17.96 7.20
CA ILE A 64 -11.98 16.96 7.06
C ILE A 64 -10.99 17.06 8.20
N SER A 65 -10.66 15.93 8.79
CA SER A 65 -9.64 15.80 9.81
C SER A 65 -8.77 14.57 9.55
N ARG A 66 -7.49 14.61 9.97
CA ARG A 66 -6.66 13.41 9.97
C ARG A 66 -7.11 12.48 11.10
N ALA A 67 -7.29 11.20 10.76
CA ALA A 67 -7.64 10.14 11.70
C ALA A 67 -6.40 9.55 12.37
N GLY A 68 -5.49 10.34 12.87
CA GLY A 68 -4.27 9.85 13.46
C GLY A 68 -3.44 8.92 12.54
N THR A 69 -2.29 8.46 13.02
CA THR A 69 -1.47 7.50 12.28
C THR A 69 -1.84 6.08 12.72
N VAL A 70 -2.39 5.31 11.80
CA VAL A 70 -2.87 3.94 12.04
C VAL A 70 -2.26 2.92 11.08
N SER A 71 -1.31 3.33 10.25
CA SER A 71 -0.60 2.45 9.33
C SER A 71 0.67 3.10 8.80
N MET A 72 1.64 2.27 8.40
CA MET A 72 2.78 2.72 7.59
C MET A 72 2.39 2.93 6.12
N ASP A 73 1.37 2.24 5.62
CA ASP A 73 1.07 2.09 4.20
C ASP A 73 -0.01 3.03 3.67
N TYR A 74 -0.82 3.63 4.54
CA TYR A 74 -1.90 4.53 4.09
C TYR A 74 -2.15 5.68 5.06
N CYS A 75 -2.64 6.78 4.51
CA CYS A 75 -3.16 7.93 5.25
C CYS A 75 -4.65 7.78 5.44
N LEU A 76 -5.14 7.99 6.65
CA LEU A 76 -6.57 8.04 6.95
C LEU A 76 -7.03 9.48 7.17
N LEU A 77 -8.09 9.84 6.46
CA LEU A 77 -8.83 11.07 6.68
C LEU A 77 -10.25 10.73 7.10
N HIS A 78 -10.75 11.41 8.12
CA HIS A 78 -12.16 11.41 8.46
C HIS A 78 -12.84 12.58 7.74
N VAL A 79 -13.93 12.28 7.06
CA VAL A 79 -14.76 13.24 6.33
C VAL A 79 -16.15 13.23 6.94
N ARG A 80 -16.64 14.40 7.36
CA ARG A 80 -17.96 14.60 7.97
C ARG A 80 -18.82 15.48 7.05
N PRO A 81 -19.65 14.89 6.18
CA PRO A 81 -20.60 15.65 5.36
C PRO A 81 -21.64 16.38 6.21
N ASP A 82 -22.04 15.78 7.32
CA ASP A 82 -23.00 16.30 8.30
C ASP A 82 -22.71 15.73 9.71
N GLU A 83 -23.52 16.12 10.71
CA GLU A 83 -23.33 15.74 12.12
C GLU A 83 -23.49 14.22 12.37
N ASN A 84 -24.21 13.49 11.52
CA ASN A 84 -24.55 12.09 11.71
C ASN A 84 -23.71 11.15 10.83
N THR A 85 -23.03 11.70 9.83
CA THR A 85 -22.30 10.91 8.84
C THR A 85 -20.81 11.04 9.04
N LEU A 86 -20.13 9.89 9.17
CA LEU A 86 -18.66 9.79 9.22
C LEU A 86 -18.20 8.83 8.15
N ILE A 87 -17.35 9.33 7.27
CA ILE A 87 -16.68 8.56 6.21
C ILE A 87 -15.17 8.53 6.50
N GLN A 88 -14.57 7.38 6.32
CA GLN A 88 -13.11 7.21 6.33
C GLN A 88 -12.61 7.19 4.89
N LEU A 89 -11.70 8.08 4.53
CA LEU A 89 -10.96 8.04 3.28
C LEU A 89 -9.55 7.51 3.56
N ALA A 90 -9.20 6.37 2.97
CA ALA A 90 -7.85 5.79 3.02
C ALA A 90 -7.14 6.00 1.69
N VAL A 91 -5.88 6.43 1.72
CA VAL A 91 -5.05 6.69 0.53
C VAL A 91 -3.64 6.15 0.76
N GLY A 92 -3.14 5.33 -0.15
CA GLY A 92 -1.71 4.99 -0.16
C GLY A 92 -1.34 3.52 -0.29
N GLU A 93 -2.18 2.58 0.13
CA GLU A 93 -1.85 1.15 0.11
C GLU A 93 -1.46 0.68 -1.29
N LEU A 94 -0.24 0.14 -1.44
CA LEU A 94 0.22 -0.48 -2.68
C LEU A 94 -0.19 -1.94 -2.73
N VAL A 95 -0.86 -2.30 -3.82
CA VAL A 95 -1.32 -3.67 -4.09
C VAL A 95 -0.97 -4.11 -5.50
N PRO A 96 -0.77 -5.41 -5.76
CA PRO A 96 -0.74 -5.91 -7.13
C PRO A 96 -2.06 -5.59 -7.84
N TYR A 97 -1.98 -4.99 -9.03
CA TYR A 97 -3.19 -4.68 -9.80
C TYR A 97 -3.77 -5.93 -10.45
N THR A 98 -4.98 -6.24 -10.10
CA THR A 98 -5.78 -7.25 -10.79
C THR A 98 -7.02 -6.59 -11.37
N ARG A 99 -7.12 -6.55 -12.69
CA ARG A 99 -8.26 -5.95 -13.37
C ARG A 99 -9.54 -6.73 -13.08
N GLY A 100 -10.50 -6.08 -12.45
CA GLY A 100 -11.86 -6.59 -12.30
C GLY A 100 -12.57 -6.69 -13.66
N LYS A 101 -13.49 -7.66 -13.80
CA LYS A 101 -14.27 -7.84 -15.03
C LYS A 101 -15.23 -6.67 -15.21
N GLY A 102 -14.93 -5.80 -16.19
CA GLY A 102 -15.80 -4.67 -16.53
C GLY A 102 -15.49 -3.37 -15.78
N ASP A 103 -14.44 -3.32 -14.95
CA ASP A 103 -14.05 -2.09 -14.27
C ASP A 103 -13.62 -1.03 -15.29
N PRO A 104 -14.27 0.17 -15.28
CA PRO A 104 -13.84 1.26 -16.13
C PRO A 104 -12.46 1.77 -15.70
N VAL A 105 -11.60 2.03 -16.69
CA VAL A 105 -10.30 2.67 -16.47
C VAL A 105 -10.29 3.99 -17.21
N VAL A 106 -10.05 5.07 -16.48
CA VAL A 106 -9.94 6.42 -17.04
C VAL A 106 -8.48 6.89 -16.97
N ARG A 107 -8.10 7.73 -17.96
CA ARG A 107 -6.77 8.35 -17.96
C ARG A 107 -6.81 9.60 -17.11
N ASP A 108 -5.76 9.82 -16.33
CA ASP A 108 -5.51 11.01 -15.54
C ASP A 108 -4.05 11.43 -15.71
N GLY A 109 -3.81 12.39 -16.59
CA GLY A 109 -2.45 12.75 -17.01
C GLY A 109 -1.68 11.57 -17.61
N SER A 110 -0.52 11.25 -17.03
CA SER A 110 0.30 10.09 -17.40
C SER A 110 -0.17 8.79 -16.74
N LEU A 111 -0.96 8.88 -15.67
CA LEU A 111 -1.48 7.73 -14.93
C LEU A 111 -2.87 7.29 -15.43
N ARG A 112 -3.36 6.22 -14.87
CA ARG A 112 -4.70 5.67 -15.11
C ARG A 112 -5.36 5.37 -13.77
N ILE A 113 -6.67 5.56 -13.70
CA ILE A 113 -7.46 5.25 -12.49
C ILE A 113 -8.48 4.19 -12.86
N ALA A 114 -8.43 3.03 -12.19
CA ALA A 114 -9.45 2.00 -12.27
C ALA A 114 -10.55 2.31 -11.23
N LYS A 115 -11.81 2.15 -11.68
CA LYS A 115 -13.00 2.38 -10.86
C LYS A 115 -13.62 1.05 -10.50
N ASN A 116 -13.39 0.59 -9.29
CA ASN A 116 -13.98 -0.65 -8.81
C ASN A 116 -15.49 -0.49 -8.63
N ALA A 117 -16.25 -1.56 -8.86
CA ALA A 117 -17.70 -1.56 -8.62
C ALA A 117 -17.96 -1.28 -7.13
N PRO A 118 -18.86 -0.34 -6.79
CA PRO A 118 -19.17 -0.03 -5.40
C PRO A 118 -19.91 -1.19 -4.74
N ILE A 119 -19.66 -1.37 -3.45
CA ILE A 119 -20.43 -2.25 -2.58
C ILE A 119 -21.07 -1.44 -1.46
N PRO A 120 -22.10 -1.93 -0.77
CA PRO A 120 -22.75 -1.18 0.29
C PRO A 120 -21.78 -0.66 1.34
N GLY A 121 -21.77 0.65 1.59
CA GLY A 121 -20.88 1.30 2.56
C GLY A 121 -19.42 1.47 2.13
N HIS A 122 -19.04 1.09 0.90
CA HIS A 122 -17.67 1.15 0.42
C HIS A 122 -17.58 1.51 -1.07
N CYS A 123 -16.64 2.37 -1.41
CA CYS A 123 -16.25 2.63 -2.80
C CYS A 123 -14.75 2.80 -2.89
N SER A 124 -14.10 2.13 -3.86
CA SER A 124 -12.66 2.21 -4.06
C SER A 124 -12.25 2.57 -5.48
N ARG A 125 -11.03 3.10 -5.58
CA ARG A 125 -10.32 3.45 -6.82
C ARG A 125 -8.90 2.93 -6.72
N GLN A 126 -8.28 2.71 -7.86
CA GLN A 126 -6.89 2.27 -7.95
C GLN A 126 -6.14 3.16 -8.93
N VAL A 127 -5.13 3.88 -8.47
CA VAL A 127 -4.19 4.61 -9.31
C VAL A 127 -3.16 3.61 -9.82
N LEU A 128 -3.12 3.40 -11.14
CA LEU A 128 -2.37 2.31 -11.79
C LEU A 128 -0.98 2.77 -12.20
N PHE A 129 0.02 1.97 -11.85
CA PHE A 129 1.40 2.10 -12.31
C PHE A 129 1.70 1.17 -13.48
N ASP A 130 2.80 1.43 -14.20
CA ASP A 130 3.19 0.65 -15.37
C ASP A 130 3.89 -0.67 -15.02
N ASP A 131 4.34 -0.82 -13.78
CA ASP A 131 4.95 -2.05 -13.21
C ASP A 131 3.92 -3.08 -12.71
N GLY A 132 2.64 -2.86 -12.95
CA GLY A 132 1.56 -3.78 -12.54
C GLY A 132 1.14 -3.62 -11.09
N LEU A 133 1.60 -2.58 -10.42
CA LEU A 133 1.10 -2.18 -9.11
C LEU A 133 -0.03 -1.15 -9.24
N ALA A 134 -0.77 -0.99 -8.16
CA ALA A 134 -1.76 0.06 -7.99
C ALA A 134 -1.72 0.63 -6.58
N MET A 135 -1.95 1.92 -6.45
CA MET A 135 -2.22 2.55 -5.16
C MET A 135 -3.72 2.59 -4.93
N GLN A 136 -4.16 2.04 -3.81
CA GLN A 136 -5.56 2.00 -3.44
C GLN A 136 -6.00 3.30 -2.77
N VAL A 137 -7.21 3.74 -3.14
CA VAL A 137 -7.95 4.82 -2.49
C VAL A 137 -9.34 4.32 -2.19
N SER A 138 -9.74 4.30 -0.93
CA SER A 138 -11.07 3.84 -0.53
C SER A 138 -11.80 4.86 0.33
N ALA A 139 -13.12 4.94 0.15
CA ALA A 139 -14.03 5.67 1.00
C ALA A 139 -15.00 4.68 1.66
N ASP A 140 -14.97 4.63 2.98
CA ASP A 140 -15.70 3.67 3.81
C ASP A 140 -16.64 4.42 4.74
N LEU A 141 -17.94 4.08 4.70
CA LEU A 141 -18.93 4.63 5.61
C LEU A 141 -18.78 3.99 7.00
N LEU A 142 -18.38 4.77 7.99
CA LEU A 142 -18.30 4.32 9.38
C LEU A 142 -19.65 4.46 10.09
N THR A 143 -20.33 5.58 9.88
CA THR A 143 -21.68 5.83 10.41
C THR A 143 -22.46 6.74 9.45
N GLY A 144 -23.79 6.67 9.45
CA GLY A 144 -24.66 7.62 8.76
C GLY A 144 -25.36 7.05 7.52
N ASP A 145 -25.61 7.92 6.53
CA ASP A 145 -26.41 7.61 5.35
C ASP A 145 -25.62 6.79 4.32
N PRO A 146 -26.09 5.61 3.92
CA PRO A 146 -25.49 4.81 2.85
C PRO A 146 -25.44 5.53 1.49
N ALA A 147 -26.22 6.58 1.28
CA ALA A 147 -26.21 7.40 0.07
C ALA A 147 -25.14 8.50 0.06
N ALA A 148 -24.30 8.58 1.10
CA ALA A 148 -23.29 9.63 1.30
C ALA A 148 -22.17 9.57 0.26
N GLY A 149 -22.34 9.93 -0.96
CA GLY A 149 -21.37 10.27 -2.01
C GLY A 149 -19.98 9.58 -2.01
N LEU A 150 -19.86 8.35 -1.45
CA LEU A 150 -18.58 7.65 -1.24
C LEU A 150 -17.71 7.56 -2.50
N CYS A 151 -18.35 7.23 -3.64
CA CYS A 151 -17.61 7.10 -4.90
C CYS A 151 -17.08 8.44 -5.40
N GLY A 152 -17.81 9.55 -5.17
CA GLY A 152 -17.32 10.89 -5.50
C GLY A 152 -16.10 11.27 -4.68
N LEU A 153 -16.11 10.93 -3.38
CA LEU A 153 -14.98 11.17 -2.48
C LEU A 153 -13.77 10.32 -2.88
N ALA A 154 -13.98 9.02 -3.17
CA ALA A 154 -12.91 8.13 -3.63
C ALA A 154 -12.33 8.58 -5.00
N ASP A 155 -13.19 9.05 -5.94
CA ASP A 155 -12.74 9.64 -7.21
C ASP A 155 -11.84 10.86 -6.94
N SER A 156 -12.28 11.81 -6.10
CA SER A 156 -11.51 13.02 -5.80
C SER A 156 -10.20 12.68 -5.09
N GLY A 157 -10.21 11.78 -4.12
CA GLY A 157 -8.99 11.31 -3.45
C GLY A 157 -7.99 10.67 -4.42
N ALA A 158 -8.47 9.86 -5.37
CA ALA A 158 -7.62 9.22 -6.37
C ALA A 158 -7.01 10.25 -7.36
N HIS A 159 -7.78 11.26 -7.76
CA HIS A 159 -7.26 12.34 -8.62
C HIS A 159 -6.18 13.17 -7.89
N VAL A 160 -6.43 13.55 -6.64
CA VAL A 160 -5.44 14.27 -5.81
C VAL A 160 -4.16 13.49 -5.65
N ALA A 161 -4.27 12.18 -5.36
CA ALA A 161 -3.11 11.32 -5.22
C ALA A 161 -2.36 11.12 -6.54
N ALA A 162 -3.06 10.93 -7.66
CA ALA A 162 -2.46 10.83 -8.99
C ALA A 162 -1.71 12.12 -9.37
N GLU A 163 -2.28 13.29 -9.08
CA GLU A 163 -1.62 14.57 -9.31
C GLU A 163 -0.36 14.73 -8.44
N ALA A 164 -0.43 14.34 -7.15
CA ALA A 164 0.72 14.39 -6.25
C ALA A 164 1.86 13.51 -6.77
N LEU A 165 1.56 12.30 -7.26
CA LEU A 165 2.53 11.38 -7.85
C LEU A 165 3.15 11.94 -9.11
N GLN A 166 2.35 12.46 -10.05
CA GLN A 166 2.84 13.04 -11.31
C GLN A 166 3.73 14.28 -11.09
N GLN A 167 3.51 15.00 -10.00
CA GLN A 167 4.32 16.14 -9.57
C GLN A 167 5.51 15.75 -8.67
N HIS A 168 5.78 14.44 -8.48
CA HIS A 168 6.82 13.92 -7.59
C HIS A 168 6.76 14.53 -6.17
N ARG A 169 5.54 14.68 -5.63
CA ARG A 169 5.28 15.22 -4.29
C ARG A 169 5.17 14.15 -3.20
N ALA A 170 5.46 12.87 -3.53
CA ALA A 170 5.55 11.83 -2.51
C ALA A 170 6.69 12.16 -1.54
N GLY A 171 6.33 12.48 -0.31
CA GLY A 171 7.28 12.73 0.77
C GLY A 171 7.68 11.44 1.46
N HIS A 172 8.82 11.47 2.15
CA HIS A 172 9.33 10.33 2.90
C HIS A 172 9.42 10.69 4.38
N ARG A 173 9.15 9.70 5.22
CA ARG A 173 9.35 9.84 6.68
C ARG A 173 10.83 9.84 7.01
N ASP A 174 11.21 10.60 8.02
CA ASP A 174 12.48 10.41 8.70
C ASP A 174 12.40 9.10 9.51
N THR A 175 13.04 8.05 8.97
CA THR A 175 12.89 6.68 9.46
C THR A 175 14.14 6.28 10.24
N PRO A 176 14.08 6.09 11.57
CA PRO A 176 15.20 5.64 12.38
C PRO A 176 15.76 4.30 11.91
N SER A 177 17.05 4.07 12.08
CA SER A 177 17.72 2.84 11.62
C SER A 177 17.19 1.55 12.26
N ASN A 178 16.55 1.66 13.43
CA ASN A 178 15.89 0.56 14.12
C ASN A 178 14.37 0.50 13.87
N SER A 179 13.84 1.24 12.88
CA SER A 179 12.42 1.20 12.54
C SER A 179 12.02 -0.13 11.88
N LEU A 180 10.84 -0.62 12.21
CA LEU A 180 10.22 -1.77 11.56
C LEU A 180 9.95 -1.52 10.07
N ALA A 181 9.79 -0.27 9.64
CA ALA A 181 9.60 0.08 8.24
C ALA A 181 10.79 -0.35 7.35
N LEU A 182 11.99 -0.47 7.90
CA LEU A 182 13.19 -0.87 7.17
C LEU A 182 13.46 -2.38 7.21
N VAL A 183 12.66 -3.14 7.96
CA VAL A 183 12.83 -4.58 8.17
C VAL A 183 11.88 -5.34 7.25
N ASP A 184 12.42 -6.27 6.46
CA ASP A 184 11.60 -7.18 5.64
C ASP A 184 10.94 -8.24 6.54
N PRO A 185 9.60 -8.25 6.68
CA PRO A 185 8.89 -9.26 7.49
C PRO A 185 9.11 -10.70 7.00
N CYS A 186 9.40 -10.88 5.71
CA CYS A 186 9.71 -12.22 5.18
C CYS A 186 11.06 -12.76 5.67
N SER A 187 11.96 -11.89 6.13
CA SER A 187 13.24 -12.30 6.72
C SER A 187 13.18 -12.53 8.22
N VAL A 188 12.15 -11.96 8.91
CA VAL A 188 11.95 -12.07 10.36
C VAL A 188 11.41 -13.43 10.77
N LEU A 189 10.56 -14.03 9.95
CA LEU A 189 9.93 -15.32 10.24
C LEU A 189 10.30 -16.35 9.17
N ASP A 190 11.10 -17.36 9.57
CA ASP A 190 11.48 -18.43 8.66
C ASP A 190 10.24 -19.25 8.24
N THR A 191 10.11 -19.42 6.93
CA THR A 191 9.03 -20.21 6.30
C THR A 191 8.93 -21.65 6.81
N GLU A 192 10.03 -22.26 7.21
CA GLU A 192 10.01 -23.64 7.75
C GLU A 192 9.19 -23.73 9.05
N PHE A 193 9.16 -22.68 9.88
CA PHE A 193 8.29 -22.65 11.05
C PHE A 193 6.82 -22.44 10.67
N VAL A 194 6.56 -21.62 9.67
CA VAL A 194 5.19 -21.39 9.17
C VAL A 194 4.60 -22.67 8.57
N ARG A 195 5.42 -23.52 7.93
CA ARG A 195 5.00 -24.79 7.37
C ARG A 195 4.55 -25.82 8.40
N GLN A 196 4.80 -25.56 9.68
CA GLN A 196 4.29 -26.39 10.78
C GLN A 196 2.82 -26.08 11.14
N VAL A 197 2.27 -24.97 10.62
CA VAL A 197 0.86 -24.64 10.79
C VAL A 197 0.03 -25.53 9.84
N PRO A 198 -1.02 -26.20 10.34
CA PRO A 198 -1.85 -27.09 9.53
C PRO A 198 -2.39 -26.41 8.25
N GLY A 199 -2.20 -27.08 7.12
CA GLY A 199 -2.60 -26.60 5.80
C GLY A 199 -1.62 -25.59 5.17
N LEU A 200 -0.45 -25.31 5.81
CA LEU A 200 0.59 -24.46 5.28
C LEU A 200 1.89 -25.22 4.94
N GLU A 201 1.87 -26.55 4.84
CA GLU A 201 3.06 -27.39 4.61
C GLU A 201 3.82 -27.04 3.32
N GLN A 202 3.12 -26.50 2.33
CA GLN A 202 3.68 -26.08 1.04
C GLN A 202 3.68 -24.56 0.85
N ALA A 203 3.41 -23.80 1.92
CA ALA A 203 3.35 -22.33 1.83
C ALA A 203 4.68 -21.73 1.42
N LYS A 204 4.59 -20.65 0.66
CA LYS A 204 5.71 -19.81 0.25
C LYS A 204 5.49 -18.38 0.74
N PRO A 205 6.56 -17.66 1.12
CA PRO A 205 6.45 -16.27 1.52
C PRO A 205 6.04 -15.41 0.33
N ARG A 206 5.17 -14.44 0.59
CA ARG A 206 4.73 -13.43 -0.36
C ARG A 206 4.87 -12.06 0.29
N PRO A 207 5.92 -11.30 -0.07
CA PRO A 207 6.07 -9.94 0.41
C PRO A 207 5.00 -9.01 -0.19
N SER A 208 4.57 -8.01 0.56
CA SER A 208 3.77 -6.90 0.03
C SER A 208 4.63 -5.98 -0.83
N PRO A 209 4.03 -5.21 -1.74
CA PRO A 209 4.76 -4.23 -2.55
C PRO A 209 5.48 -3.14 -1.74
N THR A 210 4.97 -2.81 -0.55
CA THR A 210 5.60 -1.87 0.39
C THR A 210 6.72 -2.50 1.20
N GLY A 211 6.82 -3.83 1.24
CA GLY A 211 7.77 -4.54 2.09
C GLY A 211 7.43 -4.55 3.58
N HIS A 212 6.23 -4.09 3.97
CA HIS A 212 5.79 -4.08 5.37
C HIS A 212 4.98 -5.30 5.77
N GLU A 213 4.67 -6.19 4.84
CA GLU A 213 3.94 -7.43 5.12
C GLU A 213 4.60 -8.62 4.43
N CYS A 214 4.64 -9.75 5.12
CA CYS A 214 4.85 -11.07 4.55
C CYS A 214 3.67 -11.96 4.84
N SER A 215 3.13 -12.62 3.82
CA SER A 215 2.00 -13.53 3.95
C SER A 215 2.34 -14.92 3.43
N TRP A 216 1.77 -15.94 4.07
CA TRP A 216 1.86 -17.34 3.71
C TRP A 216 0.47 -17.96 3.65
N GLY A 217 0.25 -18.87 2.72
CA GLY A 217 -1.07 -19.46 2.47
C GLY A 217 -1.89 -18.66 1.44
N GLU A 218 -3.14 -19.01 1.23
CA GLU A 218 -4.02 -18.33 0.29
C GLU A 218 -4.68 -17.10 0.91
N GLN A 219 -4.95 -16.07 0.10
CA GLN A 219 -5.67 -14.86 0.54
C GLN A 219 -7.20 -15.04 0.57
N SER A 220 -7.64 -16.26 0.82
CA SER A 220 -9.06 -16.56 0.97
C SER A 220 -9.46 -16.47 2.44
N THR A 221 -10.66 -15.99 2.72
CA THR A 221 -11.19 -15.94 4.10
C THR A 221 -11.40 -17.34 4.71
N THR A 222 -11.47 -18.38 3.88
CA THR A 222 -11.72 -19.78 4.30
C THR A 222 -10.48 -20.66 4.30
N SER A 223 -9.31 -20.11 3.99
CA SER A 223 -8.05 -20.87 3.90
C SER A 223 -7.12 -20.55 5.06
N PRO A 224 -6.28 -21.54 5.48
CA PRO A 224 -5.22 -21.30 6.46
C PRO A 224 -4.26 -20.25 5.93
N ARG A 225 -3.85 -19.32 6.80
CA ARG A 225 -2.86 -18.29 6.45
C ARG A 225 -2.15 -17.75 7.68
N VAL A 226 -0.91 -17.32 7.46
CA VAL A 226 -0.12 -16.55 8.41
C VAL A 226 0.26 -15.24 7.74
N ARG A 227 0.21 -14.15 8.50
CA ARG A 227 0.70 -12.82 8.07
C ARG A 227 1.56 -12.25 9.17
N LEU A 228 2.72 -11.73 8.80
CA LEU A 228 3.53 -10.86 9.63
C LEU A 228 3.51 -9.48 9.02
N LEU A 229 2.97 -8.51 9.75
CA LEU A 229 2.77 -7.15 9.31
C LEU A 229 3.55 -6.21 10.22
N HIS A 230 4.33 -5.32 9.64
CA HIS A 230 4.88 -4.15 10.30
C HIS A 230 3.97 -2.96 10.00
N THR A 231 3.39 -2.38 11.02
CA THR A 231 2.42 -1.29 10.90
C THR A 231 2.64 -0.24 11.98
N ALA A 232 1.77 0.72 12.07
CA ALA A 232 1.80 1.75 13.09
C ALA A 232 0.39 2.03 13.61
N GLY A 233 0.28 2.48 14.84
CA GLY A 233 -1.00 2.79 15.46
C GLY A 233 -0.92 3.00 16.95
N GLU A 234 -2.04 2.82 17.65
CA GLU A 234 -2.04 2.81 19.11
C GLU A 234 -1.18 1.66 19.64
N PRO A 235 -0.50 1.85 20.79
CA PRO A 235 0.21 0.74 21.43
C PRO A 235 -0.74 -0.47 21.67
N PRO A 236 -0.28 -1.70 21.39
CA PRO A 236 -1.07 -2.89 21.65
C PRO A 236 -1.58 -2.92 23.09
N ARG A 237 -2.88 -3.13 23.24
CA ARG A 237 -3.57 -3.16 24.55
C ARG A 237 -4.64 -4.22 24.59
N LEU A 238 -4.99 -4.64 25.80
CA LEU A 238 -6.12 -5.53 26.00
C LEU A 238 -7.40 -4.83 25.52
N LEU A 239 -8.02 -5.39 24.51
CA LEU A 239 -9.37 -5.05 24.07
C LEU A 239 -10.37 -6.02 24.74
N HIS A 240 -11.66 -5.78 24.56
CA HIS A 240 -12.70 -6.67 25.11
C HIS A 240 -12.63 -8.07 24.49
N GLY A 241 -12.84 -9.10 25.30
CA GLY A 241 -12.88 -10.49 24.86
C GLY A 241 -11.73 -11.35 25.40
N ALA A 242 -11.40 -12.42 24.68
CA ALA A 242 -10.32 -13.36 25.04
C ALA A 242 -8.96 -12.82 24.61
N ALA A 243 -8.50 -11.72 25.26
CA ALA A 243 -7.19 -11.16 25.05
C ALA A 243 -6.32 -11.35 26.30
N VAL A 244 -5.06 -11.68 26.10
CA VAL A 244 -4.06 -11.82 27.17
C VAL A 244 -2.82 -10.98 26.84
N GLU A 245 -2.24 -10.40 27.88
CA GLU A 245 -0.95 -9.69 27.79
C GLU A 245 0.10 -10.57 28.48
N GLU A 246 1.18 -10.87 27.76
CA GLU A 246 2.25 -11.71 28.26
C GLU A 246 3.62 -11.26 27.72
N GLN A 247 4.70 -11.80 28.27
CA GLN A 247 6.04 -11.64 27.73
C GLN A 247 6.33 -12.75 26.74
N VAL A 248 6.61 -12.39 25.49
CA VAL A 248 7.03 -13.31 24.44
C VAL A 248 8.40 -12.87 23.93
N ALA A 249 9.42 -13.71 24.16
CA ALA A 249 10.80 -13.39 23.78
C ALA A 249 11.24 -11.97 24.23
N ASP A 250 11.03 -11.67 25.50
CA ASP A 250 11.36 -10.38 26.17
C ASP A 250 10.60 -9.15 25.62
N ARG A 251 9.55 -9.36 24.82
CA ARG A 251 8.66 -8.29 24.35
C ARG A 251 7.27 -8.41 24.98
N LYS A 252 6.76 -7.29 25.46
CA LYS A 252 5.37 -7.18 25.89
C LYS A 252 4.48 -7.43 24.68
N THR A 253 3.66 -8.48 24.73
CA THR A 253 2.85 -8.94 23.62
C THR A 253 1.39 -9.09 24.04
N VAL A 254 0.49 -8.57 23.23
CA VAL A 254 -0.95 -8.79 23.36
C VAL A 254 -1.34 -9.90 22.40
N ILE A 255 -1.96 -10.96 22.91
CA ILE A 255 -2.48 -12.06 22.11
C ILE A 255 -3.98 -12.04 22.23
N SER A 256 -4.68 -12.01 21.12
CA SER A 256 -6.14 -11.92 21.10
C SER A 256 -6.75 -12.69 19.93
N VAL A 257 -7.91 -13.29 20.18
CA VAL A 257 -8.79 -13.71 19.11
C VAL A 257 -9.38 -12.46 18.49
N VAL A 258 -9.01 -12.16 17.24
CA VAL A 258 -9.54 -11.04 16.50
C VAL A 258 -10.76 -11.48 15.70
N GLY A 259 -11.78 -10.61 15.64
CA GLY A 259 -13.07 -10.93 15.03
C GLY A 259 -12.93 -11.46 13.60
N GLY A 260 -13.95 -12.13 13.15
CA GLY A 260 -14.03 -12.74 11.83
C GLY A 260 -15.22 -13.70 11.78
N ASP A 261 -15.25 -14.50 10.73
CA ASP A 261 -16.19 -15.63 10.64
C ASP A 261 -15.88 -16.61 11.78
N PRO A 262 -16.86 -17.00 12.63
CA PRO A 262 -16.66 -18.02 13.67
C PRO A 262 -16.09 -19.34 13.16
N MET A 263 -16.27 -19.62 11.86
CA MET A 263 -15.72 -20.81 11.19
C MET A 263 -14.24 -20.65 10.82
N VAL A 264 -13.68 -19.44 10.91
CA VAL A 264 -12.29 -19.14 10.60
C VAL A 264 -11.74 -18.22 11.70
N PRO A 265 -11.44 -18.77 12.88
CA PRO A 265 -10.88 -17.97 13.95
C PRO A 265 -9.54 -17.40 13.55
N LEU A 266 -9.37 -16.10 13.85
CA LEU A 266 -8.15 -15.37 13.67
C LEU A 266 -7.55 -15.10 15.04
N CYS A 267 -6.28 -15.38 15.23
CA CYS A 267 -5.55 -14.91 16.41
C CYS A 267 -4.42 -13.99 16.00
N SER A 268 -4.32 -12.84 16.66
CA SER A 268 -3.18 -11.93 16.53
C SER A 268 -2.27 -12.01 17.75
N ALA A 269 -0.96 -11.89 17.51
CA ALA A 269 0.04 -11.56 18.50
C ALA A 269 0.67 -10.22 18.10
N GLU A 270 0.63 -9.22 18.98
CA GLU A 270 1.04 -7.85 18.68
C GLU A 270 2.04 -7.35 19.70
N THR A 271 3.14 -6.76 19.23
CA THR A 271 4.13 -6.08 20.09
C THR A 271 4.41 -4.69 19.57
N GLY A 272 4.42 -3.70 20.50
CA GLY A 272 4.84 -2.34 20.21
C GLY A 272 6.35 -2.23 20.06
N HIS A 273 6.79 -1.23 19.28
CA HIS A 273 8.20 -0.99 19.03
C HIS A 273 8.59 0.43 19.42
N ILE A 274 9.01 1.25 18.49
CA ILE A 274 9.41 2.65 18.75
C ILE A 274 8.23 3.61 18.52
N PRO A 275 8.29 4.86 19.05
CA PRO A 275 7.29 5.88 18.76
C PRO A 275 7.14 6.11 17.24
N PHE A 276 5.91 6.36 16.79
CA PHE A 276 5.59 6.62 15.40
C PHE A 276 4.67 7.85 15.26
N GLY A 277 5.11 8.83 14.48
CA GLY A 277 4.38 10.08 14.30
C GLY A 277 4.27 10.91 15.58
N ASP A 278 3.49 12.00 15.54
CA ASP A 278 3.38 12.98 16.62
C ASP A 278 2.18 12.73 17.56
N SER A 279 1.35 11.72 17.29
CA SER A 279 0.07 11.48 17.98
C SER A 279 0.13 10.45 19.11
N GLY A 280 1.34 10.07 19.55
CA GLY A 280 1.50 9.03 20.58
C GLY A 280 1.33 7.61 20.07
N GLY A 281 1.32 7.41 18.75
CA GLY A 281 1.37 6.10 18.12
C GLY A 281 2.73 5.44 18.28
N VAL A 282 2.77 4.14 18.02
CA VAL A 282 3.99 3.33 17.98
C VAL A 282 4.02 2.50 16.71
N GLU A 283 5.20 2.10 16.30
CA GLU A 283 5.34 0.99 15.35
C GLU A 283 4.88 -0.30 16.03
N VAL A 284 4.23 -1.18 15.27
CA VAL A 284 3.68 -2.44 15.76
C VAL A 284 4.08 -3.57 14.83
N ALA A 285 4.68 -4.62 15.38
CA ALA A 285 4.77 -5.90 14.70
C ALA A 285 3.54 -6.73 15.07
N GLN A 286 2.75 -7.12 14.07
CA GLN A 286 1.53 -7.90 14.22
C GLN A 286 1.66 -9.21 13.45
N LEU A 287 1.54 -10.32 14.15
CA LEU A 287 1.49 -11.66 13.57
C LEU A 287 0.04 -12.18 13.67
N VAL A 288 -0.55 -12.53 12.55
CA VAL A 288 -1.92 -13.04 12.48
C VAL A 288 -1.92 -14.47 11.95
N VAL A 289 -2.57 -15.37 12.65
CA VAL A 289 -2.81 -16.76 12.23
C VAL A 289 -4.31 -16.96 12.03
N ALA A 290 -4.69 -17.38 10.81
CA ALA A 290 -6.03 -17.85 10.50
C ALA A 290 -6.01 -19.38 10.35
N LEU A 291 -6.83 -20.07 11.13
CA LEU A 291 -6.86 -21.53 11.13
C LEU A 291 -8.32 -22.02 11.03
N PRO A 292 -8.85 -22.19 9.79
CA PRO A 292 -10.21 -22.66 9.58
C PRO A 292 -10.47 -24.03 10.22
N GLY A 293 -11.65 -24.19 10.84
CA GLY A 293 -12.05 -25.44 11.47
C GLY A 293 -11.40 -25.70 12.82
N SER A 294 -10.55 -24.80 13.33
CA SER A 294 -10.02 -24.83 14.70
C SER A 294 -10.91 -24.01 15.65
N ASP A 295 -10.60 -24.05 16.93
CA ASP A 295 -11.06 -23.03 17.86
C ASP A 295 -10.05 -21.86 17.93
N GLY A 296 -10.47 -20.72 18.48
CA GLY A 296 -9.60 -19.56 18.60
C GLY A 296 -8.36 -19.81 19.48
N THR A 297 -8.42 -20.80 20.38
CA THR A 297 -7.32 -21.19 21.29
C THR A 297 -6.18 -21.78 20.49
N GLU A 298 -6.45 -22.71 19.58
CA GLU A 298 -5.45 -23.36 18.75
C GLU A 298 -4.76 -22.34 17.82
N ALA A 299 -5.53 -21.45 17.17
CA ALA A 299 -4.96 -20.36 16.37
C ALA A 299 -4.01 -19.46 17.20
N CYS A 300 -4.36 -19.17 18.47
CA CYS A 300 -3.53 -18.40 19.37
C CYS A 300 -2.27 -19.15 19.85
N GLU A 301 -2.32 -20.47 19.97
CA GLU A 301 -1.12 -21.26 20.26
C GLU A 301 -0.09 -21.16 19.14
N TYR A 302 -0.54 -21.25 17.88
CA TYR A 302 0.34 -21.03 16.72
C TYR A 302 0.84 -19.58 16.65
N ALA A 303 -0.03 -18.58 16.84
CA ALA A 303 0.38 -17.17 16.85
C ALA A 303 1.46 -16.91 17.90
N ARG A 304 1.27 -17.41 19.13
CA ARG A 304 2.26 -17.32 20.22
C ARG A 304 3.56 -18.04 19.88
N GLY A 305 3.45 -19.25 19.31
CA GLY A 305 4.61 -20.07 18.92
C GLY A 305 5.46 -19.37 17.86
N LEU A 306 4.84 -18.86 16.81
CA LEU A 306 5.53 -18.12 15.75
C LEU A 306 6.08 -16.78 16.24
N ALA A 307 5.36 -16.06 17.11
CA ALA A 307 5.85 -14.83 17.72
C ALA A 307 7.13 -15.02 18.54
N ARG A 308 7.26 -16.15 19.27
CA ARG A 308 8.50 -16.49 20.00
C ARG A 308 9.72 -16.63 19.09
N LEU A 309 9.50 -16.98 17.82
CA LEU A 309 10.56 -17.12 16.83
C LEU A 309 10.84 -15.81 16.09
N ALA A 310 9.79 -15.02 15.86
CA ALA A 310 9.90 -13.77 15.10
C ALA A 310 10.40 -12.59 15.95
N TRP A 311 9.96 -12.44 17.21
CA TRP A 311 10.27 -11.27 18.02
C TRP A 311 11.76 -11.07 18.33
N PRO A 312 12.61 -12.11 18.48
CA PRO A 312 14.05 -11.93 18.64
C PRO A 312 14.75 -11.31 17.42
N GLU A 313 14.18 -11.50 16.23
CA GLU A 313 14.74 -10.98 14.97
C GLU A 313 14.36 -9.51 14.71
N LEU A 314 13.41 -8.96 15.48
CA LEU A 314 13.06 -7.54 15.36
C LEU A 314 14.16 -6.66 15.94
N PRO A 315 14.39 -5.44 15.42
CA PRO A 315 15.35 -4.49 15.96
C PRO A 315 15.11 -4.20 17.44
N GLN A 316 16.17 -3.78 18.14
CA GLN A 316 16.04 -3.37 19.54
C GLN A 316 15.24 -2.07 19.65
N VAL A 317 14.39 -1.97 20.67
CA VAL A 317 13.57 -0.76 20.94
C VAL A 317 14.46 0.44 21.30
N ASN A 318 15.55 0.17 22.05
CA ASN A 318 16.55 1.18 22.38
C ASN A 318 17.82 0.87 21.59
N PRO A 319 18.27 1.73 20.68
CA PRO A 319 19.52 1.54 19.95
C PRO A 319 20.74 1.73 20.82
#